data_6219a5498dd519548e398158d7f2f233
#
_entry.id   6219a5498dd519548e398158d7f2f233
#
_cell.length_a   1.000
_cell.length_b   1.000
_cell.length_c   1.000
_cell.angle_alpha   90.00
_cell.angle_beta   90.00
_cell.angle_gamma   90.00
#
_symmetry.space_group_name_H-M   'P 1'
#
loop_
_entity.id
_entity.type
_entity.pdbx_description
1 polymer ?
#
loop_
_entity_poly.entity_id
_entity_poly.type
_entity_poly.pdbx_seq_one_letter_code
_entity_poly.pdbx_strand_id
1 'polypeptide(L)'
;MTSQEQDAVVERLMREQKETDRQLGLLRVELDQVGQVLVELGQTLQQSPDRVTFDGEPLPIKFDRSNFPSEVLDGAKLQKLCYELREQLQRRDQLRQQARSLGFWS
;
A
#
# COMPACT_ATOMS: atom_id res chain seq x y z
N MET A 1 -3.59 -26.33 -26.71
CA MET A 1 -2.43 -25.48 -26.34
C MET A 1 -1.16 -26.32 -26.51
N THR A 2 -0.20 -25.80 -27.27
CA THR A 2 1.10 -26.49 -27.43
C THR A 2 1.94 -26.30 -26.16
N SER A 3 2.99 -27.14 -25.99
CA SER A 3 3.93 -27.00 -24.87
C SER A 3 4.59 -25.62 -24.82
N GLN A 4 4.94 -25.06 -26.00
CA GLN A 4 5.55 -23.74 -26.08
C GLN A 4 4.59 -22.63 -25.66
N GLU A 5 3.33 -22.72 -26.06
CA GLU A 5 2.30 -21.77 -25.65
C GLU A 5 2.06 -21.83 -24.14
N GLN A 6 2.05 -23.03 -23.58
CA GLN A 6 1.87 -23.24 -22.15
C GLN A 6 3.06 -22.65 -21.38
N ASP A 7 4.30 -22.88 -21.84
CA ASP A 7 5.50 -22.34 -21.22
C ASP A 7 5.49 -20.80 -21.24
N ALA A 8 5.08 -20.19 -22.36
CA ALA A 8 5.00 -18.74 -22.49
C ALA A 8 3.96 -18.15 -21.52
N VAL A 9 2.83 -18.83 -21.33
CA VAL A 9 1.80 -18.41 -20.36
C VAL A 9 2.34 -18.49 -18.93
N VAL A 10 3.03 -19.57 -18.60
CA VAL A 10 3.64 -19.75 -17.26
C VAL A 10 4.65 -18.63 -16.97
N GLU A 11 5.56 -18.35 -17.91
CA GLU A 11 6.55 -17.30 -17.74
C GLU A 11 5.91 -15.95 -17.52
N ARG A 12 4.85 -15.62 -18.29
CA ARG A 12 4.12 -14.36 -18.14
C ARG A 12 3.48 -14.27 -16.76
N LEU A 13 2.80 -15.32 -16.31
CA LEU A 13 2.16 -15.35 -14.99
C LEU A 13 3.17 -15.18 -13.86
N MET A 14 4.31 -15.86 -13.97
CA MET A 14 5.37 -15.75 -12.96
C MET A 14 5.94 -14.34 -12.88
N ARG A 15 6.16 -13.69 -14.03
CA ARG A 15 6.66 -12.31 -14.07
C ARG A 15 5.64 -11.34 -13.50
N GLU A 16 4.37 -11.47 -13.88
CA GLU A 16 3.30 -10.61 -13.39
C GLU A 16 3.09 -10.79 -11.87
N GLN A 17 3.17 -12.02 -11.38
CA GLN A 17 3.06 -12.28 -9.94
C GLN A 17 4.22 -11.66 -9.17
N LYS A 18 5.43 -11.80 -9.68
CA LYS A 18 6.63 -11.23 -9.06
C LYS A 18 6.53 -9.70 -8.98
N GLU A 19 6.09 -9.07 -10.07
CA GLU A 19 5.89 -7.62 -10.09
C GLU A 19 4.78 -7.18 -9.13
N THR A 20 3.67 -7.93 -9.08
CA THR A 20 2.57 -7.64 -8.15
C THR A 20 3.02 -7.76 -6.70
N ASP A 21 3.78 -8.80 -6.35
CA ASP A 21 4.34 -8.98 -5.00
C ASP A 21 5.29 -7.85 -4.64
N ARG A 22 6.09 -7.38 -5.60
CA ARG A 22 6.98 -6.23 -5.41
C ARG A 22 6.18 -4.96 -5.12
N GLN A 23 5.13 -4.69 -5.89
CA GLN A 23 4.27 -3.52 -5.68
C GLN A 23 3.57 -3.59 -4.31
N LEU A 24 3.07 -4.76 -3.93
CA LEU A 24 2.45 -4.96 -2.61
C LEU A 24 3.45 -4.68 -1.49
N GLY A 25 4.69 -5.13 -1.64
CA GLY A 25 5.74 -4.88 -0.66
C GLY A 25 6.01 -3.39 -0.47
N LEU A 26 6.14 -2.64 -1.58
CA LEU A 26 6.35 -1.20 -1.54
C LEU A 26 5.18 -0.46 -0.89
N LEU A 27 3.95 -0.82 -1.26
CA LEU A 27 2.76 -0.21 -0.70
C LEU A 27 2.63 -0.47 0.80
N ARG A 28 2.99 -1.68 1.26
CA ARG A 28 2.96 -2.02 2.69
C ARG A 28 3.96 -1.18 3.48
N VAL A 29 5.15 -0.95 2.93
CA VAL A 29 6.15 -0.10 3.58
C VAL A 29 5.62 1.34 3.71
N GLU A 30 5.06 1.89 2.64
CA GLU A 30 4.49 3.24 2.66
C GLU A 30 3.32 3.35 3.64
N LEU A 31 2.42 2.37 3.65
CA LEU A 31 1.27 2.35 4.56
C LEU A 31 1.71 2.18 6.02
N ASP A 32 2.75 1.39 6.28
CA ASP A 32 3.30 1.26 7.62
C ASP A 32 3.84 2.59 8.13
N GLN A 33 4.53 3.34 7.27
CA GLN A 33 5.02 4.67 7.61
C GLN A 33 3.87 5.63 7.92
N VAL A 34 2.82 5.62 7.12
CA VAL A 34 1.61 6.43 7.37
C VAL A 34 0.94 5.99 8.68
N GLY A 35 0.88 4.68 8.93
CA GLY A 35 0.35 4.14 10.19
C GLY A 35 1.11 4.65 11.40
N GLN A 36 2.42 4.71 11.33
CA GLN A 36 3.25 5.26 12.40
C GLN A 36 2.98 6.75 12.62
N VAL A 37 2.82 7.50 11.54
CA VAL A 37 2.44 8.92 11.63
C VAL A 37 1.08 9.09 12.33
N LEU A 38 0.11 8.24 12.00
CA LEU A 38 -1.20 8.27 12.64
C LEU A 38 -1.13 7.94 14.13
N VAL A 39 -0.31 6.97 14.53
CA VAL A 39 -0.10 6.63 15.94
C VAL A 39 0.50 7.82 16.68
N GLU A 40 1.51 8.45 16.12
CA GLU A 40 2.14 9.62 16.74
C GLU A 40 1.21 10.81 16.80
N LEU A 41 0.39 11.03 15.78
CA LEU A 41 -0.65 12.05 15.80
C LEU A 41 -1.66 11.78 16.94
N GLY A 42 -2.09 10.52 17.10
CA GLY A 42 -2.97 10.14 18.20
C GLY A 42 -2.37 10.45 19.56
N GLN A 43 -1.10 10.12 19.75
CA GLN A 43 -0.37 10.43 20.99
C GLN A 43 -0.25 11.93 21.24
N THR A 44 0.05 12.69 20.18
CA THR A 44 0.14 14.15 20.27
C THR A 44 -1.20 14.77 20.67
N LEU A 45 -2.30 14.28 20.10
CA LEU A 45 -3.65 14.74 20.47
C LEU A 45 -3.98 14.45 21.91
N GLN A 46 -3.52 13.34 22.46
CA GLN A 46 -3.76 12.96 23.84
C GLN A 46 -2.90 13.77 24.83
N GLN A 47 -1.65 14.07 24.46
CA GLN A 47 -0.67 14.66 25.37
C GLN A 47 -0.54 16.17 25.19
N SER A 48 -0.56 16.65 23.95
CA SER A 48 -0.26 18.05 23.62
C SER A 48 -1.05 18.46 22.36
N PRO A 49 -2.39 18.57 22.45
CA PRO A 49 -3.22 18.87 21.27
C PRO A 49 -2.93 20.24 20.66
N ASP A 50 -2.36 21.17 21.43
CA ASP A 50 -1.96 22.48 20.95
C ASP A 50 -0.84 22.46 19.91
N ARG A 51 -0.13 21.33 19.80
CA ARG A 51 0.93 21.16 18.80
C ARG A 51 0.40 20.69 17.44
N VAL A 52 -0.91 20.43 17.34
CA VAL A 52 -1.54 19.99 16.08
C VAL A 52 -2.18 21.19 15.42
N THR A 53 -1.83 21.40 14.14
CA THR A 53 -2.38 22.49 13.34
C THR A 53 -3.02 21.94 12.08
N PHE A 54 -4.08 22.61 11.63
CA PHE A 54 -4.76 22.24 10.40
C PHE A 54 -4.42 23.27 9.33
N ASP A 55 -3.90 22.77 8.22
CA ASP A 55 -3.48 23.59 7.09
C ASP A 55 -4.46 23.33 5.95
N GLY A 56 -5.57 24.07 5.97
CA GLY A 56 -6.71 23.83 5.11
C GLY A 56 -7.79 23.04 5.85
N GLU A 57 -8.98 22.92 5.29
CA GLU A 57 -10.10 22.22 5.91
C GLU A 57 -10.45 20.95 5.16
N PRO A 58 -10.54 19.81 5.84
CA PRO A 58 -10.06 19.45 7.18
C PRO A 58 -8.61 18.93 7.19
N LEU A 59 -8.02 18.72 6.04
CA LEU A 59 -6.68 18.17 5.85
C LEU A 59 -5.93 19.02 4.84
N PRO A 60 -4.59 19.05 4.87
CA PRO A 60 -3.68 18.25 5.68
C PRO A 60 -3.56 18.72 7.14
N ILE A 61 -3.18 17.78 8.00
CA ILE A 61 -2.91 18.02 9.41
C ILE A 61 -1.40 18.04 9.62
N LYS A 62 -0.89 19.07 10.28
CA LYS A 62 0.53 19.16 10.65
C LYS A 62 0.71 18.95 12.13
N PHE A 63 1.74 18.23 12.52
CA PHE A 63 2.10 18.05 13.91
C PHE A 63 3.60 17.78 14.06
N ASP A 64 4.13 18.10 15.24
CA ASP A 64 5.54 17.87 15.52
C ASP A 64 5.74 16.44 16.01
N ARG A 65 6.67 15.74 15.38
CA ARG A 65 7.12 14.41 15.80
C ARG A 65 8.39 14.55 16.65
N SER A 66 8.61 13.60 17.54
CA SER A 66 9.73 13.61 18.46
C SER A 66 11.10 13.67 17.77
N ASN A 67 11.22 13.09 16.59
CA ASN A 67 12.48 13.04 15.83
C ASN A 67 12.45 13.85 14.53
N PHE A 68 11.36 14.54 14.24
CA PHE A 68 11.19 15.32 13.02
C PHE A 68 10.53 16.65 13.35
N PRO A 69 10.94 17.75 12.66
CA PRO A 69 10.42 19.07 12.98
C PRO A 69 8.92 19.22 12.71
N SER A 70 8.39 18.50 11.72
CA SER A 70 6.95 18.46 11.48
C SER A 70 6.62 17.34 10.53
N GLU A 71 5.42 16.80 10.69
CA GLU A 71 4.82 15.84 9.76
C GLU A 71 3.50 16.38 9.23
N VAL A 72 3.19 16.00 8.00
CA VAL A 72 1.93 16.36 7.36
C VAL A 72 1.16 15.08 7.06
N LEU A 73 -0.04 14.99 7.61
CA LEU A 73 -0.97 13.92 7.27
C LEU A 73 -1.86 14.39 6.13
N ASP A 74 -1.73 13.72 4.97
CA ASP A 74 -2.53 14.00 3.78
C ASP A 74 -3.53 12.86 3.55
N GLY A 75 -4.81 13.16 3.79
CA GLY A 75 -5.87 12.17 3.61
C GLY A 75 -6.05 11.71 2.17
N ALA A 76 -5.81 12.59 1.20
CA ALA A 76 -5.88 12.23 -0.22
C ALA A 76 -4.80 11.23 -0.59
N LYS A 77 -3.58 11.43 -0.08
CA LYS A 77 -2.47 10.50 -0.27
C LYS A 77 -2.77 9.14 0.36
N LEU A 78 -3.30 9.14 1.58
CA LEU A 78 -3.68 7.92 2.27
C LEU A 78 -4.76 7.15 1.49
N GLN A 79 -5.77 7.85 1.00
CA GLN A 79 -6.83 7.25 0.20
C GLN A 79 -6.27 6.61 -1.07
N LYS A 80 -5.37 7.31 -1.76
CA LYS A 80 -4.71 6.80 -2.96
C LYS A 80 -3.92 5.53 -2.69
N LEU A 81 -3.14 5.50 -1.61
CA LEU A 81 -2.36 4.33 -1.21
C LEU A 81 -3.26 3.13 -0.92
N CYS A 82 -4.38 3.35 -0.24
CA CYS A 82 -5.33 2.29 0.05
C CYS A 82 -5.99 1.73 -1.22
N TYR A 83 -6.32 2.60 -2.18
CA TYR A 83 -6.84 2.18 -3.47
C TYR A 83 -5.82 1.35 -4.24
N GLU A 84 -4.58 1.80 -4.32
CA GLU A 84 -3.50 1.08 -5.00
C GLU A 84 -3.28 -0.29 -4.37
N LEU A 85 -3.28 -0.37 -3.04
CA LEU A 85 -3.15 -1.64 -2.34
C LEU A 85 -4.29 -2.59 -2.72
N ARG A 86 -5.52 -2.09 -2.74
CA ARG A 86 -6.70 -2.88 -3.08
C ARG A 86 -6.63 -3.43 -4.49
N GLU A 87 -6.20 -2.58 -5.46
CA GLU A 87 -6.02 -2.99 -6.84
C GLU A 87 -4.96 -4.08 -6.97
N GLN A 88 -3.84 -3.94 -6.28
CA GLN A 88 -2.76 -4.94 -6.32
C GLN A 88 -3.18 -6.25 -5.68
N LEU A 89 -3.96 -6.21 -4.60
CA LEU A 89 -4.50 -7.43 -3.98
C LEU A 89 -5.46 -8.15 -4.93
N GLN A 90 -6.32 -7.43 -5.63
CA GLN A 90 -7.21 -8.02 -6.63
C GLN A 90 -6.41 -8.63 -7.78
N ARG A 91 -5.37 -7.94 -8.24
CA ARG A 91 -4.49 -8.44 -9.29
C ARG A 91 -3.81 -9.74 -8.87
N ARG A 92 -3.31 -9.79 -7.63
CA ARG A 92 -2.71 -11.02 -7.08
C ARG A 92 -3.70 -12.18 -7.08
N ASP A 93 -4.93 -11.94 -6.65
CA ASP A 93 -5.95 -12.98 -6.61
C ASP A 93 -6.32 -13.47 -8.02
N GLN A 94 -6.42 -12.56 -8.99
CA GLN A 94 -6.64 -12.92 -10.39
C GLN A 94 -5.52 -13.78 -10.95
N LEU A 95 -4.28 -13.42 -10.68
CA LEU A 95 -3.12 -14.20 -11.13
C LEU A 95 -3.09 -15.59 -10.50
N ARG A 96 -3.44 -15.69 -9.21
CA ARG A 96 -3.54 -16.99 -8.52
C ARG A 96 -4.65 -17.87 -9.11
N GLN A 97 -5.79 -17.28 -9.44
CA GLN A 97 -6.88 -18.01 -10.07
C GLN A 97 -6.49 -18.51 -11.46
N GLN A 98 -5.82 -17.68 -12.26
CA GLN A 98 -5.33 -18.09 -13.57
C GLN A 98 -4.32 -19.23 -13.46
N ALA A 99 -3.41 -19.15 -12.49
CA ALA A 99 -2.43 -20.20 -12.26
C ALA A 99 -3.10 -21.52 -11.84
N ARG A 100 -4.10 -21.45 -10.96
CA ARG A 100 -4.86 -22.66 -10.55
C ARG A 100 -5.61 -23.29 -11.72
N SER A 101 -6.22 -22.47 -12.58
CA SER A 101 -6.93 -22.97 -13.75
C SER A 101 -6.01 -23.68 -14.74
N LEU A 102 -4.72 -23.32 -14.73
CA LEU A 102 -3.70 -23.96 -15.55
C LEU A 102 -2.97 -25.10 -14.82
N GLY A 103 -3.30 -25.34 -13.53
CA GLY A 103 -2.77 -26.45 -12.75
C GLY A 103 -1.37 -26.22 -12.19
N PHE A 104 -0.88 -24.97 -12.12
CA PHE A 104 0.49 -24.69 -11.65
C PHE A 104 0.61 -24.44 -10.15
N TRP A 105 -0.46 -23.99 -9.53
CA TRP A 105 -0.49 -23.79 -8.09
C TRP A 105 -1.70 -24.47 -7.48
N SER A 106 -1.46 -25.17 -6.45
CA SER A 106 -2.50 -25.81 -5.67
C SER A 106 -2.98 -24.90 -4.54
#